data_411e361adbaa85091c7442f05e57d2da
#
_entry.id   411e361adbaa85091c7442f05e57d2da
#
_cell.length_a   1.000
_cell.length_b   1.000
_cell.length_c   1.000
_cell.angle_alpha   90.00
_cell.angle_beta   90.00
_cell.angle_gamma   90.00
#
_symmetry.space_group_name_H-M   'P 1'
#
loop_
_entity.id
_entity.type
_entity.pdbx_description
1 polymer ?
#
loop_
_entity_poly.entity_id
_entity_poly.type
_entity_poly.pdbx_seq_one_letter_code
_entity_poly.pdbx_strand_id
1 'polypeptide(L)'
;RNRYEKLFGQGYQSLKIKIGKSDFAEECRMVDAIVDMSEGKIPIRMDANGTMDRARTTRWMEFASECPVEFIEQPMAKGMEREMSAIARDFPVKLALDESVCFLDDLKRWSDSQWEGVYVVKPSIAGSRQALLDELEKLPEDSVVFSSSLESMVGASAALSLAIESGKQVRALGFGVEDLFLKDGASLLLGPFLQPDGLGSMEDFEDLW
;
A
#
# COMPACT_ATOMS: atom_id res chain seq x y z
N ARG A 1 -1.20 -5.04 21.83
CA ARG A 1 0.21 -5.36 22.08
C ARG A 1 0.57 -6.73 21.51
N ASN A 2 -0.04 -7.81 21.97
CA ASN A 2 0.25 -9.18 21.50
C ASN A 2 0.12 -9.40 19.97
N ARG A 3 -0.76 -8.68 19.27
CA ARG A 3 -0.95 -8.84 17.82
C ARG A 3 0.27 -8.33 17.04
N TYR A 4 0.76 -7.14 17.37
CA TYR A 4 1.92 -6.53 16.67
C TYR A 4 3.22 -7.29 16.97
N GLU A 5 3.45 -7.68 18.23
CA GLU A 5 4.61 -8.50 18.60
C GLU A 5 4.64 -9.82 17.82
N LYS A 6 3.47 -10.45 17.62
CA LYS A 6 3.34 -11.66 16.79
C LYS A 6 3.69 -11.39 15.32
N LEU A 7 3.17 -10.31 14.73
CA LEU A 7 3.45 -9.93 13.34
C LEU A 7 4.95 -9.66 13.13
N PHE A 8 5.58 -8.93 14.04
CA PHE A 8 7.02 -8.65 13.97
C PHE A 8 7.86 -9.93 14.05
N GLY A 9 7.50 -10.85 14.95
CA GLY A 9 8.16 -12.15 15.06
C GLY A 9 7.97 -13.06 13.84
N GLN A 10 6.98 -12.81 12.99
CA GLN A 10 6.74 -13.53 11.75
C GLN A 10 7.57 -13.03 10.57
N GLY A 11 8.24 -11.87 10.67
CA GLY A 11 9.11 -11.32 9.63
C GLY A 11 8.44 -10.35 8.65
N TYR A 12 7.29 -9.74 9.02
CA TYR A 12 6.70 -8.66 8.22
C TYR A 12 7.66 -7.48 8.11
N GLN A 13 7.84 -6.95 6.89
CA GLN A 13 8.80 -5.90 6.58
C GLN A 13 8.19 -4.50 6.57
N SER A 14 6.88 -4.39 6.70
CA SER A 14 6.15 -3.12 6.75
C SER A 14 4.83 -3.34 7.48
N LEU A 15 4.34 -2.32 8.14
CA LEU A 15 3.04 -2.33 8.81
C LEU A 15 2.20 -1.15 8.31
N LYS A 16 0.99 -1.42 7.80
CA LYS A 16 0.03 -0.37 7.44
C LYS A 16 -0.98 -0.16 8.56
N ILE A 17 -1.16 1.09 8.97
CA ILE A 17 -2.11 1.53 9.98
C ILE A 17 -3.04 2.60 9.46
N LYS A 18 -4.26 2.63 9.94
CA LYS A 18 -5.23 3.68 9.64
C LYS A 18 -5.04 4.85 10.59
N ILE A 19 -5.07 6.06 10.02
CA ILE A 19 -4.96 7.34 10.73
C ILE A 19 -6.05 8.30 10.27
N GLY A 20 -6.18 9.43 10.97
CA GLY A 20 -7.07 10.50 10.53
C GLY A 20 -8.52 10.35 10.96
N LYS A 21 -8.86 9.35 11.75
CA LYS A 21 -10.25 9.06 12.18
C LYS A 21 -10.54 9.47 13.62
N SER A 22 -9.53 9.46 14.48
CA SER A 22 -9.64 9.75 15.91
C SER A 22 -8.94 11.05 16.27
N ASP A 23 -8.79 11.32 17.55
CA ASP A 23 -7.98 12.44 18.04
C ASP A 23 -6.53 12.28 17.62
N PHE A 24 -5.93 13.35 17.14
CA PHE A 24 -4.56 13.34 16.62
C PHE A 24 -3.54 12.87 17.66
N ALA A 25 -3.66 13.34 18.92
CA ALA A 25 -2.71 12.98 19.94
C ALA A 25 -2.86 11.51 20.38
N GLU A 26 -4.07 10.95 20.30
CA GLU A 26 -4.29 9.52 20.55
C GLU A 26 -3.69 8.65 19.45
N GLU A 27 -3.88 9.04 18.20
CA GLU A 27 -3.30 8.34 17.06
C GLU A 27 -1.76 8.41 17.08
N CYS A 28 -1.16 9.56 17.42
CA CYS A 28 0.29 9.69 17.59
C CYS A 28 0.82 8.74 18.67
N ARG A 29 0.18 8.69 19.86
CA ARG A 29 0.58 7.75 20.92
C ARG A 29 0.50 6.28 20.47
N MET A 30 -0.48 5.94 19.62
CA MET A 30 -0.58 4.59 19.06
C MET A 30 0.61 4.32 18.13
N VAL A 31 0.97 5.26 17.27
CA VAL A 31 2.13 5.14 16.37
C VAL A 31 3.41 4.99 17.17
N ASP A 32 3.66 5.85 18.15
CA ASP A 32 4.84 5.80 19.02
C ASP A 32 4.97 4.44 19.68
N ALA A 33 3.87 3.91 20.22
CA ALA A 33 3.87 2.59 20.85
C ALA A 33 4.20 1.44 19.87
N ILE A 34 3.83 1.57 18.59
CA ILE A 34 4.15 0.60 17.53
C ILE A 34 5.64 0.72 17.17
N VAL A 35 6.14 1.94 17.03
CA VAL A 35 7.56 2.23 16.77
C VAL A 35 8.43 1.63 17.88
N ASP A 36 8.09 1.89 19.13
CA ASP A 36 8.79 1.34 20.30
C ASP A 36 8.80 -0.19 20.31
N MET A 37 7.66 -0.83 20.01
CA MET A 37 7.57 -2.30 19.96
C MET A 37 8.42 -2.92 18.86
N SER A 38 8.61 -2.22 17.74
CA SER A 38 9.46 -2.67 16.63
C SER A 38 10.91 -2.20 16.76
N GLU A 39 11.24 -1.46 17.83
CA GLU A 39 12.55 -0.81 18.00
C GLU A 39 12.91 0.08 16.78
N GLY A 40 11.90 0.66 16.13
CA GLY A 40 12.05 1.48 14.92
C GLY A 40 12.52 0.71 13.68
N LYS A 41 12.55 -0.62 13.72
CA LYS A 41 13.11 -1.47 12.63
C LYS A 41 12.13 -1.71 11.49
N ILE A 42 10.83 -1.53 11.73
CA ILE A 42 9.78 -1.82 10.75
C ILE A 42 9.16 -0.50 10.28
N PRO A 43 9.30 -0.14 9.01
CA PRO A 43 8.69 1.08 8.47
C PRO A 43 7.16 0.99 8.54
N ILE A 44 6.55 2.13 8.87
CA ILE A 44 5.10 2.25 9.00
C ILE A 44 4.54 2.95 7.77
N ARG A 45 3.45 2.43 7.21
CA ARG A 45 2.61 3.07 6.22
C ARG A 45 1.36 3.59 6.91
N MET A 46 1.09 4.86 6.76
CA MET A 46 -0.06 5.51 7.38
C MET A 46 -1.13 5.76 6.32
N ASP A 47 -2.35 5.24 6.52
CA ASP A 47 -3.43 5.35 5.54
C ASP A 47 -4.60 6.16 6.11
N ALA A 48 -4.86 7.30 5.51
CA ALA A 48 -5.90 8.23 5.93
C ALA A 48 -7.20 8.14 5.11
N ASN A 49 -7.22 7.39 4.01
CA ASN A 49 -8.38 7.22 3.13
C ASN A 49 -9.08 8.54 2.74
N GLY A 50 -8.31 9.57 2.44
CA GLY A 50 -8.82 10.86 1.96
C GLY A 50 -9.60 11.69 2.98
N THR A 51 -9.45 11.43 4.27
CA THR A 51 -10.32 12.04 5.30
C THR A 51 -9.78 13.36 5.88
N MET A 52 -8.57 13.74 5.53
CA MET A 52 -7.91 14.92 6.11
C MET A 52 -8.05 16.16 5.24
N ASP A 53 -8.06 17.31 5.89
CA ASP A 53 -7.83 18.60 5.27
C ASP A 53 -6.32 18.94 5.22
N ARG A 54 -5.99 20.10 4.64
CA ARG A 54 -4.62 20.59 4.53
C ARG A 54 -3.92 20.70 5.89
N ALA A 55 -4.57 21.29 6.87
CA ALA A 55 -3.97 21.55 8.17
C ALA A 55 -3.63 20.24 8.91
N ARG A 56 -4.56 19.29 8.87
CA ARG A 56 -4.36 17.97 9.48
C ARG A 56 -3.29 17.16 8.74
N THR A 57 -3.28 17.22 7.40
CA THR A 57 -2.23 16.60 6.58
C THR A 57 -0.86 17.13 6.94
N THR A 58 -0.69 18.47 7.02
CA THR A 58 0.57 19.09 7.40
C THR A 58 1.05 18.60 8.77
N ARG A 59 0.16 18.59 9.77
CA ARG A 59 0.52 18.07 11.12
C ARG A 59 0.96 16.61 11.10
N TRP A 60 0.33 15.78 10.27
CA TRP A 60 0.74 14.38 10.11
C TRP A 60 2.09 14.26 9.39
N MET A 61 2.38 15.12 8.41
CA MET A 61 3.68 15.16 7.76
C MET A 61 4.80 15.58 8.72
N GLU A 62 4.55 16.57 9.58
CA GLU A 62 5.46 16.98 10.66
C GLU A 62 5.77 15.80 11.59
N PHE A 63 4.74 15.15 12.13
CA PHE A 63 4.90 14.01 13.02
C PHE A 63 5.63 12.83 12.33
N ALA A 64 5.23 12.49 11.12
CA ALA A 64 5.79 11.38 10.36
C ALA A 64 7.27 11.59 10.02
N SER A 65 7.73 12.85 9.92
CA SER A 65 9.13 13.18 9.63
C SER A 65 10.09 12.79 10.76
N GLU A 66 9.57 12.61 11.98
CA GLU A 66 10.33 12.20 13.16
C GLU A 66 10.22 10.69 13.45
N CYS A 67 9.47 9.95 12.64
CA CYS A 67 9.18 8.53 12.83
C CYS A 67 9.67 7.69 11.63
N PRO A 68 9.84 6.36 11.78
CA PRO A 68 10.18 5.47 10.68
C PRO A 68 8.97 5.24 9.75
N VAL A 69 8.43 6.31 9.17
CA VAL A 69 7.29 6.30 8.26
C VAL A 69 7.78 6.20 6.82
N GLU A 70 7.29 5.21 6.09
CA GLU A 70 7.62 5.02 4.69
C GLU A 70 6.87 6.03 3.80
N PHE A 71 5.58 6.21 4.06
CA PHE A 71 4.73 7.22 3.42
C PHE A 71 3.40 7.40 4.16
N ILE A 72 2.72 8.51 3.85
CA ILE A 72 1.31 8.72 4.22
C ILE A 72 0.45 8.52 2.97
N GLU A 73 -0.45 7.52 2.99
CA GLU A 73 -1.33 7.13 1.90
C GLU A 73 -2.61 7.94 1.93
N GLN A 74 -2.94 8.52 0.80
CA GLN A 74 -4.15 9.29 0.48
C GLN A 74 -4.63 10.16 1.66
N PRO A 75 -3.83 11.15 2.11
CA PRO A 75 -4.25 11.98 3.25
C PRO A 75 -5.49 12.81 2.94
N MET A 76 -5.61 13.36 1.74
CA MET A 76 -6.70 14.21 1.31
C MET A 76 -7.57 13.53 0.26
N ALA A 77 -8.80 13.99 0.11
CA ALA A 77 -9.76 13.43 -0.84
C ALA A 77 -9.25 13.50 -2.30
N LYS A 78 -9.70 12.55 -3.13
CA LYS A 78 -9.48 12.58 -4.58
C LYS A 78 -9.91 13.95 -5.15
N GLY A 79 -9.04 14.55 -5.97
CA GLY A 79 -9.17 15.90 -6.50
C GLY A 79 -8.28 16.94 -5.81
N MET A 80 -7.68 16.59 -4.66
CA MET A 80 -6.79 17.47 -3.87
C MET A 80 -5.29 17.15 -4.08
N GLU A 81 -4.93 16.38 -5.09
CA GLU A 81 -3.57 15.86 -5.26
C GLU A 81 -2.54 16.97 -5.53
N ARG A 82 -2.96 18.07 -6.19
CA ARG A 82 -2.08 19.23 -6.37
C ARG A 82 -1.71 19.90 -5.05
N GLU A 83 -2.64 19.92 -4.11
CA GLU A 83 -2.40 20.44 -2.77
C GLU A 83 -1.54 19.48 -1.96
N MET A 84 -1.78 18.17 -2.10
CA MET A 84 -0.92 17.13 -1.55
C MET A 84 0.52 17.26 -2.06
N SER A 85 0.72 17.46 -3.38
CA SER A 85 2.04 17.71 -3.96
C SER A 85 2.71 18.97 -3.39
N ALA A 86 1.93 20.03 -3.17
CA ALA A 86 2.49 21.25 -2.59
C ALA A 86 2.96 21.05 -1.14
N ILE A 87 2.21 20.31 -0.33
CA ILE A 87 2.60 19.94 1.03
C ILE A 87 3.85 19.05 1.02
N ALA A 88 3.85 18.02 0.18
CA ALA A 88 4.92 17.01 0.16
C ALA A 88 6.33 17.59 -0.07
N ARG A 89 6.44 18.73 -0.75
CA ARG A 89 7.73 19.39 -1.03
C ARG A 89 8.43 19.92 0.22
N ASP A 90 7.68 20.16 1.28
CA ASP A 90 8.19 20.75 2.52
C ASP A 90 8.69 19.68 3.52
N PHE A 91 8.52 18.38 3.20
CA PHE A 91 8.79 17.29 4.12
C PHE A 91 9.60 16.14 3.48
N PRO A 92 10.40 15.40 4.25
CA PRO A 92 11.16 14.25 3.74
C PRO A 92 10.30 13.02 3.50
N VAL A 93 9.14 12.92 4.17
CA VAL A 93 8.21 11.78 4.05
C VAL A 93 7.42 11.88 2.75
N LYS A 94 7.32 10.78 2.01
CA LYS A 94 6.54 10.72 0.77
C LYS A 94 5.05 10.63 1.06
N LEU A 95 4.23 11.16 0.15
CA LEU A 95 2.80 10.89 0.08
C LEU A 95 2.54 9.78 -0.95
N ALA A 96 1.51 8.98 -0.72
CA ALA A 96 1.08 7.95 -1.66
C ALA A 96 -0.35 8.21 -2.15
N LEU A 97 -0.61 7.93 -3.43
CA LEU A 97 -1.94 7.95 -4.03
C LEU A 97 -2.52 6.54 -4.02
N ASP A 98 -3.73 6.36 -3.48
CA ASP A 98 -4.52 5.14 -3.53
C ASP A 98 -5.84 5.40 -4.28
N GLU A 99 -6.80 6.06 -3.65
CA GLU A 99 -8.10 6.35 -4.27
C GLU A 99 -7.98 7.24 -5.52
N SER A 100 -6.91 7.99 -5.63
CA SER A 100 -6.61 8.84 -6.79
C SER A 100 -6.04 8.10 -7.99
N VAL A 101 -5.67 6.80 -7.85
CA VAL A 101 -5.07 5.98 -8.91
C VAL A 101 -5.70 4.58 -9.03
N CYS A 102 -6.96 4.45 -8.61
CA CYS A 102 -7.68 3.17 -8.64
C CYS A 102 -7.76 2.54 -10.05
N PHE A 103 -7.89 3.37 -11.08
CA PHE A 103 -8.04 2.92 -12.46
C PHE A 103 -6.89 3.38 -13.33
N LEU A 104 -6.67 2.68 -14.45
CA LEU A 104 -5.56 2.93 -15.37
C LEU A 104 -5.50 4.38 -15.88
N ASP A 105 -6.63 4.98 -16.18
CA ASP A 105 -6.68 6.37 -16.68
C ASP A 105 -6.28 7.38 -15.59
N ASP A 106 -6.61 7.09 -14.34
CA ASP A 106 -6.15 7.88 -13.19
C ASP A 106 -4.63 7.72 -13.01
N LEU A 107 -4.12 6.48 -13.08
CA LEU A 107 -2.69 6.20 -12.98
C LEU A 107 -1.91 6.95 -14.07
N LYS A 108 -2.34 6.85 -15.34
CA LYS A 108 -1.76 7.58 -16.47
C LYS A 108 -1.72 9.09 -16.23
N ARG A 109 -2.83 9.66 -15.78
CA ARG A 109 -2.93 11.09 -15.50
C ARG A 109 -1.88 11.56 -14.50
N TRP A 110 -1.65 10.80 -13.43
CA TRP A 110 -0.69 11.18 -12.39
C TRP A 110 0.75 10.82 -12.75
N SER A 111 0.97 9.78 -13.55
CA SER A 111 2.24 9.47 -14.19
C SER A 111 2.67 10.61 -15.12
N ASP A 112 1.79 11.04 -16.05
CA ASP A 112 2.04 12.15 -16.97
C ASP A 112 2.25 13.49 -16.23
N SER A 113 1.62 13.66 -15.07
CA SER A 113 1.78 14.85 -14.20
C SER A 113 3.05 14.80 -13.35
N GLN A 114 3.87 13.76 -13.48
CA GLN A 114 5.12 13.56 -12.75
C GLN A 114 4.93 13.63 -11.22
N TRP A 115 3.97 12.88 -10.69
CA TRP A 115 3.81 12.72 -9.25
C TRP A 115 5.09 12.17 -8.62
N GLU A 116 5.68 12.88 -7.66
CA GLU A 116 6.96 12.54 -7.06
C GLU A 116 6.84 11.56 -5.86
N GLY A 117 5.63 11.15 -5.49
CA GLY A 117 5.35 10.24 -4.39
C GLY A 117 5.22 8.78 -4.81
N VAL A 118 4.42 8.04 -4.06
CA VAL A 118 4.18 6.61 -4.26
C VAL A 118 2.81 6.39 -4.92
N TYR A 119 2.70 5.37 -5.75
CA TYR A 119 1.45 4.90 -6.36
C TYR A 119 1.06 3.57 -5.69
N VAL A 120 -0.10 3.53 -5.04
CA VAL A 120 -0.67 2.28 -4.50
C VAL A 120 -1.55 1.66 -5.57
N VAL A 121 -0.99 0.68 -6.27
CA VAL A 121 -1.63 0.04 -7.42
C VAL A 121 -2.36 -1.22 -6.98
N LYS A 122 -3.62 -1.34 -7.37
CA LYS A 122 -4.49 -2.51 -7.13
C LYS A 122 -4.76 -3.22 -8.46
N PRO A 123 -3.95 -4.20 -8.87
CA PRO A 123 -4.02 -4.78 -10.20
C PRO A 123 -5.39 -5.34 -10.57
N SER A 124 -6.10 -5.90 -9.58
CA SER A 124 -7.42 -6.54 -9.80
C SER A 124 -8.51 -5.58 -10.27
N ILE A 125 -8.35 -4.26 -10.07
CA ILE A 125 -9.33 -3.24 -10.45
C ILE A 125 -8.76 -2.17 -11.38
N ALA A 126 -7.45 -2.10 -11.55
CA ALA A 126 -6.80 -1.02 -12.29
C ALA A 126 -7.17 -1.01 -13.77
N GLY A 127 -7.34 -2.18 -14.41
CA GLY A 127 -7.69 -2.27 -15.84
C GLY A 127 -7.10 -3.51 -16.50
N SER A 128 -6.90 -3.46 -17.84
CA SER A 128 -6.33 -4.60 -18.53
C SER A 128 -4.86 -4.81 -18.14
N ARG A 129 -4.48 -6.09 -18.02
CA ARG A 129 -3.12 -6.51 -17.63
C ARG A 129 -2.04 -5.84 -18.46
N GLN A 130 -2.11 -5.96 -19.78
CA GLN A 130 -1.07 -5.42 -20.66
C GLN A 130 -0.96 -3.90 -20.56
N ALA A 131 -2.08 -3.19 -20.61
CA ALA A 131 -2.06 -1.73 -20.51
C ALA A 131 -1.55 -1.22 -19.16
N LEU A 132 -1.77 -1.99 -18.09
CA LEU A 132 -1.23 -1.67 -16.78
C LEU A 132 0.29 -1.90 -16.73
N LEU A 133 0.80 -3.00 -17.30
CA LEU A 133 2.23 -3.27 -17.40
C LEU A 133 2.94 -2.16 -18.20
N ASP A 134 2.38 -1.76 -19.35
CA ASP A 134 2.92 -0.70 -20.19
C ASP A 134 2.98 0.65 -19.43
N GLU A 135 2.04 0.92 -18.56
CA GLU A 135 2.06 2.14 -17.75
C GLU A 135 3.04 2.05 -16.58
N LEU A 136 3.10 0.90 -15.91
CA LEU A 136 4.05 0.66 -14.82
C LEU A 136 5.51 0.77 -15.28
N GLU A 137 5.82 0.39 -16.53
CA GLU A 137 7.17 0.50 -17.08
C GLU A 137 7.69 1.95 -17.07
N LYS A 138 6.82 2.94 -17.22
CA LYS A 138 7.16 4.38 -17.23
C LYS A 138 7.47 4.93 -15.85
N LEU A 139 6.99 4.29 -14.79
CA LEU A 139 7.12 4.77 -13.41
C LEU A 139 8.52 4.44 -12.84
N PRO A 140 9.05 5.26 -11.93
CA PRO A 140 10.25 4.91 -11.18
C PRO A 140 10.08 3.58 -10.43
N GLU A 141 11.14 2.80 -10.35
CA GLU A 141 11.11 1.45 -9.77
C GLU A 141 10.65 1.44 -8.31
N ASP A 142 11.07 2.44 -7.53
CA ASP A 142 10.76 2.57 -6.10
C ASP A 142 9.47 3.35 -5.81
N SER A 143 8.72 3.76 -6.84
CA SER A 143 7.51 4.57 -6.68
C SER A 143 6.21 3.76 -6.57
N VAL A 144 6.27 2.44 -6.73
CA VAL A 144 5.07 1.59 -6.79
C VAL A 144 4.96 0.69 -5.57
N VAL A 145 3.75 0.60 -5.03
CA VAL A 145 3.33 -0.41 -4.03
C VAL A 145 2.12 -1.14 -4.58
N PHE A 146 2.22 -2.44 -4.73
CA PHE A 146 1.05 -3.26 -5.06
C PHE A 146 0.26 -3.60 -3.82
N SER A 147 -1.07 -3.46 -3.90
CA SER A 147 -1.98 -3.69 -2.79
C SER A 147 -3.21 -4.49 -3.23
N SER A 148 -3.77 -5.24 -2.30
CA SER A 148 -5.02 -5.95 -2.47
C SER A 148 -6.20 -4.97 -2.57
N SER A 149 -7.18 -5.32 -3.42
CA SER A 149 -8.51 -4.71 -3.44
C SER A 149 -9.56 -5.57 -2.72
N LEU A 150 -9.12 -6.53 -1.88
CA LEU A 150 -9.95 -7.54 -1.22
C LEU A 150 -10.57 -8.53 -2.23
N GLU A 151 -9.81 -8.87 -3.25
CA GLU A 151 -10.15 -9.85 -4.28
C GLU A 151 -10.14 -11.29 -3.74
N SER A 152 -10.77 -12.21 -4.47
CA SER A 152 -10.67 -13.64 -4.22
C SER A 152 -9.23 -14.16 -4.37
N MET A 153 -8.96 -15.39 -3.94
CA MET A 153 -7.63 -16.02 -4.11
C MET A 153 -7.16 -16.02 -5.56
N VAL A 154 -8.05 -16.28 -6.52
CA VAL A 154 -7.74 -16.22 -7.95
C VAL A 154 -7.33 -14.81 -8.36
N GLY A 155 -8.09 -13.80 -7.94
CA GLY A 155 -7.76 -12.40 -8.19
C GLY A 155 -6.43 -12.00 -7.54
N ALA A 156 -6.17 -12.43 -6.31
CA ALA A 156 -4.92 -12.16 -5.61
C ALA A 156 -3.72 -12.82 -6.32
N SER A 157 -3.86 -14.07 -6.79
CA SER A 157 -2.83 -14.75 -7.57
C SER A 157 -2.51 -13.99 -8.86
N ALA A 158 -3.54 -13.57 -9.60
CA ALA A 158 -3.38 -12.80 -10.82
C ALA A 158 -2.70 -11.43 -10.55
N ALA A 159 -3.09 -10.75 -9.47
CA ALA A 159 -2.51 -9.48 -9.05
C ALA A 159 -1.03 -9.62 -8.65
N LEU A 160 -0.69 -10.66 -7.89
CA LEU A 160 0.68 -10.95 -7.48
C LEU A 160 1.54 -11.35 -8.69
N SER A 161 1.02 -12.17 -9.61
CA SER A 161 1.69 -12.51 -10.86
C SER A 161 2.02 -11.27 -11.69
N LEU A 162 1.08 -10.31 -11.81
CA LEU A 162 1.33 -9.03 -12.48
C LEU A 162 2.39 -8.20 -11.75
N ALA A 163 2.33 -8.14 -10.42
CA ALA A 163 3.32 -7.42 -9.63
C ALA A 163 4.74 -7.96 -9.88
N ILE A 164 4.92 -9.28 -9.92
CA ILE A 164 6.19 -9.93 -10.20
C ILE A 164 6.65 -9.62 -11.63
N GLU A 165 5.77 -9.79 -12.62
CA GLU A 165 6.09 -9.52 -14.03
C GLU A 165 6.49 -8.08 -14.29
N SER A 166 5.89 -7.13 -13.59
CA SER A 166 6.21 -5.70 -13.74
C SER A 166 7.63 -5.33 -13.33
N GLY A 167 8.31 -6.17 -12.52
CA GLY A 167 9.62 -5.85 -11.95
C GLY A 167 9.65 -4.70 -10.94
N LYS A 168 8.47 -4.15 -10.54
CA LYS A 168 8.34 -2.98 -9.66
C LYS A 168 8.15 -3.31 -8.17
N GLN A 169 8.35 -4.55 -7.74
CA GLN A 169 8.15 -4.99 -6.37
C GLN A 169 9.35 -4.71 -5.43
N VAL A 170 9.92 -3.53 -5.51
CA VAL A 170 11.03 -3.10 -4.63
C VAL A 170 10.56 -2.89 -3.20
N ARG A 171 9.29 -2.48 -3.03
CA ARG A 171 8.66 -2.26 -1.74
C ARG A 171 7.86 -3.47 -1.29
N ALA A 172 7.69 -3.64 0.02
CA ALA A 172 6.82 -4.68 0.58
C ALA A 172 5.41 -4.60 0.00
N LEU A 173 4.85 -5.75 -0.38
CA LEU A 173 3.52 -5.85 -0.99
C LEU A 173 2.41 -5.67 0.06
N GLY A 174 1.30 -5.06 -0.32
CA GLY A 174 0.13 -4.79 0.53
C GLY A 174 -0.97 -5.86 0.44
N PHE A 175 -0.61 -7.16 0.47
CA PHE A 175 -1.55 -8.28 0.36
C PHE A 175 -1.81 -9.00 1.69
N GLY A 176 -1.38 -8.48 2.83
CA GLY A 176 -1.58 -9.06 4.16
C GLY A 176 -3.01 -8.89 4.69
N VAL A 177 -4.02 -9.29 3.92
CA VAL A 177 -5.46 -9.15 4.23
C VAL A 177 -6.16 -10.48 4.50
N GLU A 178 -5.43 -11.59 4.57
CA GLU A 178 -5.97 -12.95 4.69
C GLU A 178 -6.87 -13.15 5.91
N ASP A 179 -6.58 -12.48 7.02
CA ASP A 179 -7.40 -12.54 8.23
C ASP A 179 -8.84 -12.01 8.03
N LEU A 180 -9.10 -11.31 6.92
CA LEU A 180 -10.41 -10.76 6.57
C LEU A 180 -11.31 -11.75 5.82
N PHE A 181 -10.72 -12.84 5.31
CA PHE A 181 -11.45 -13.86 4.57
C PHE A 181 -11.69 -15.08 5.45
N LEU A 182 -12.84 -15.76 5.23
CA LEU A 182 -13.10 -17.07 5.81
C LEU A 182 -12.04 -18.05 5.26
N LYS A 183 -11.51 -18.90 6.13
CA LYS A 183 -10.44 -19.84 5.78
C LYS A 183 -11.00 -21.02 4.97
N ASP A 184 -11.33 -20.78 3.73
CA ASP A 184 -11.84 -21.80 2.81
C ASP A 184 -10.73 -22.22 1.85
N GLY A 185 -9.69 -22.90 2.34
CA GLY A 185 -8.72 -23.54 1.47
C GLY A 185 -7.28 -23.02 1.56
N ALA A 186 -6.49 -23.25 0.53
CA ALA A 186 -5.07 -22.94 0.49
C ALA A 186 -4.81 -21.43 0.54
N SER A 187 -3.92 -20.99 1.43
CA SER A 187 -3.44 -19.62 1.46
C SER A 187 -2.29 -19.46 0.47
N LEU A 188 -2.33 -18.40 -0.36
CA LEU A 188 -1.23 -18.03 -1.26
C LEU A 188 -0.03 -17.47 -0.50
N LEU A 189 -0.27 -17.03 0.73
CA LEU A 189 0.73 -16.44 1.59
C LEU A 189 0.93 -17.31 2.82
N LEU A 190 2.16 -17.73 3.08
CA LEU A 190 2.54 -18.31 4.37
C LEU A 190 3.21 -17.23 5.22
N GLY A 191 2.40 -16.53 6.01
CA GLY A 191 2.86 -15.38 6.77
C GLY A 191 3.26 -14.21 5.84
N PRO A 192 4.41 -13.55 6.06
CA PRO A 192 4.84 -12.38 5.28
C PRO A 192 5.48 -12.72 3.93
N PHE A 193 5.63 -13.99 3.59
CA PHE A 193 6.36 -14.42 2.40
C PHE A 193 5.41 -14.97 1.35
N LEU A 194 5.58 -14.48 0.12
CA LEU A 194 4.95 -15.06 -1.05
C LEU A 194 5.63 -16.41 -1.36
N GLN A 195 4.82 -17.44 -1.58
CA GLN A 195 5.32 -18.70 -2.10
C GLN A 195 5.13 -18.73 -3.62
N PRO A 196 6.20 -18.61 -4.42
CA PRO A 196 6.09 -18.62 -5.88
C PRO A 196 5.42 -19.88 -6.41
N ASP A 197 5.67 -21.03 -5.77
CA ASP A 197 5.08 -22.33 -6.14
C ASP A 197 3.57 -22.42 -5.83
N GLY A 198 3.04 -21.50 -5.03
CA GLY A 198 1.61 -21.38 -4.72
C GLY A 198 0.86 -20.42 -5.65
N LEU A 199 1.58 -19.71 -6.52
CA LEU A 199 0.98 -18.95 -7.61
C LEU A 199 0.63 -19.96 -8.71
N GLY A 200 -0.58 -20.53 -8.63
CA GLY A 200 -1.07 -21.45 -9.64
C GLY A 200 -0.97 -20.83 -11.04
N SER A 201 -0.67 -21.65 -12.04
CA SER A 201 -0.86 -21.24 -13.43
C SER A 201 -2.36 -21.01 -13.68
N MET A 202 -2.71 -20.27 -14.75
CA MET A 202 -4.13 -20.16 -15.14
C MET A 202 -4.80 -21.52 -15.33
N GLU A 203 -4.04 -22.55 -15.71
CA GLU A 203 -4.48 -23.95 -15.86
C GLU A 203 -4.90 -24.56 -14.52
N ASP A 204 -4.25 -24.22 -13.41
CA ASP A 204 -4.62 -24.72 -12.08
C ASP A 204 -5.97 -24.16 -11.57
N PHE A 205 -6.47 -23.10 -12.20
CA PHE A 205 -7.76 -22.50 -11.86
C PHE A 205 -8.92 -22.91 -12.79
N GLU A 206 -8.63 -23.64 -13.89
CA GLU A 206 -9.69 -24.09 -14.81
C GLU A 206 -10.66 -25.07 -14.14
N ASP A 207 -10.20 -25.86 -13.17
CA ASP A 207 -11.02 -26.80 -12.41
C ASP A 207 -11.92 -26.12 -11.34
N LEU A 208 -11.82 -24.80 -11.14
CA LEU A 208 -12.64 -24.03 -10.19
C LEU A 208 -13.87 -23.39 -10.83
N TRP A 209 -14.09 -23.56 -12.12
CA TRP A 209 -15.25 -23.11 -12.90
C TRP A 209 -16.06 -24.31 -13.36
#